data_4d4d39065e583594881b0ea4f96da5e5
#
_entry.id   4d4d39065e583594881b0ea4f96da5e5
#
_cell.length_a   1.000
_cell.length_b   1.000
_cell.length_c   1.000
_cell.angle_alpha   90.00
_cell.angle_beta   90.00
_cell.angle_gamma   90.00
#
_symmetry.space_group_name_H-M   'P 1'
#
loop_
_entity.id
_entity.type
_entity.pdbx_description
1 polymer ?
#
loop_
_entity_poly.entity_id
_entity_poly.type
_entity_poly.pdbx_seq_one_letter_code
_entity_poly.pdbx_strand_id
1 'polypeptide(L)'
;MFYNERDVIDIYEKRYTLQDILWMNEDGRLLFAPARRTRNMTRNIVKNAVEAIELGIPMPPVYVSEQQNGDYLLLESKDVIYSLLQYLENNIGIEIDSNDGNRRMSFYEIDNEDPRLTGMIMRTIVPLQIIEYRSPKYMHMMAGKFIENWTETKEYKIRKIIYKESRIELAERIR
;
A
#
# COMPACT_ATOMS: atom_id res chain seq x y z
N MET A 1 11.81 -3.34 -33.94
CA MET A 1 10.46 -3.10 -33.42
C MET A 1 10.29 -1.61 -33.30
N PHE A 2 9.56 -0.99 -34.20
CA PHE A 2 9.38 0.46 -34.18
C PHE A 2 8.29 0.76 -33.15
N TYR A 3 8.68 1.37 -32.03
CA TYR A 3 7.72 1.95 -31.10
C TYR A 3 7.03 3.11 -31.82
N ASN A 4 5.73 3.00 -31.99
CA ASN A 4 4.94 4.11 -32.47
C ASN A 4 4.96 5.17 -31.36
N GLU A 5 5.23 6.43 -31.65
CA GLU A 5 5.20 7.56 -30.70
C GLU A 5 3.87 7.69 -29.92
N ARG A 6 2.86 6.90 -30.31
CA ARG A 6 1.54 6.82 -29.69
C ARG A 6 1.46 5.91 -28.46
N ASP A 7 2.52 5.12 -28.19
CA ASP A 7 2.55 4.16 -27.08
C ASP A 7 3.40 4.67 -25.89
N VAL A 8 3.50 6.00 -25.73
CA VAL A 8 4.21 6.60 -24.61
C VAL A 8 3.45 6.35 -23.33
N ILE A 9 4.14 5.77 -22.38
CA ILE A 9 3.68 5.58 -21.02
C ILE A 9 4.09 6.81 -20.23
N ASP A 10 3.09 7.53 -19.71
CA ASP A 10 3.34 8.61 -18.76
C ASP A 10 3.25 8.04 -17.33
N ILE A 11 4.25 8.35 -16.50
CA ILE A 11 4.25 7.99 -15.09
C ILE A 11 4.38 9.27 -14.30
N TYR A 12 3.48 9.46 -13.35
CA TYR A 12 3.51 10.59 -12.44
C TYR A 12 3.08 10.20 -11.03
N GLU A 13 3.53 10.94 -10.04
CA GLU A 13 3.21 10.69 -8.64
C GLU A 13 2.06 11.57 -8.18
N LYS A 14 1.10 10.96 -7.51
CA LYS A 14 0.13 11.65 -6.65
C LYS A 14 0.29 11.16 -5.22
N ARG A 15 0.12 12.05 -4.27
CA ARG A 15 0.20 11.74 -2.84
C ARG A 15 -1.16 11.86 -2.22
N TYR A 16 -1.60 10.78 -1.60
CA TYR A 16 -2.84 10.72 -0.86
C TYR A 16 -2.57 10.28 0.57
N THR A 17 -3.45 10.63 1.49
CA THR A 17 -3.43 10.03 2.83
C THR A 17 -4.11 8.67 2.81
N LEU A 18 -3.86 7.83 3.81
CA LEU A 18 -4.64 6.60 3.98
C LEU A 18 -6.14 6.87 4.13
N GLN A 19 -6.52 8.02 4.72
CA GLN A 19 -7.90 8.47 4.77
C GLN A 19 -8.49 8.67 3.36
N ASP A 20 -7.74 9.31 2.45
CA ASP A 20 -8.18 9.49 1.07
C ASP A 20 -8.32 8.16 0.35
N ILE A 21 -7.39 7.24 0.58
CA ILE A 21 -7.43 5.88 0.00
C ILE A 21 -8.66 5.11 0.50
N LEU A 22 -8.99 5.23 1.80
CA LEU A 22 -10.19 4.62 2.36
C LEU A 22 -11.46 5.17 1.68
N TRP A 23 -11.58 6.48 1.52
CA TRP A 23 -12.71 7.10 0.82
C TRP A 23 -12.80 6.66 -0.64
N MET A 24 -11.67 6.58 -1.35
CA MET A 24 -11.66 6.05 -2.73
C MET A 24 -12.15 4.61 -2.79
N ASN A 25 -11.82 3.79 -1.78
CA ASN A 25 -12.29 2.40 -1.71
C ASN A 25 -13.80 2.33 -1.43
N GLU A 26 -14.31 3.14 -0.51
CA GLU A 26 -15.74 3.25 -0.19
C GLU A 26 -16.55 3.72 -1.40
N ASP A 27 -15.99 4.62 -2.21
CA ASP A 27 -16.59 5.09 -3.46
C ASP A 27 -16.47 4.11 -4.63
N GLY A 28 -15.83 2.95 -4.42
CA GLY A 28 -15.62 1.93 -5.46
C GLY A 28 -14.61 2.32 -6.54
N ARG A 29 -13.76 3.32 -6.27
CA ARG A 29 -12.77 3.84 -7.22
C ARG A 29 -11.43 3.08 -7.20
N LEU A 30 -11.21 2.23 -6.21
CA LEU A 30 -10.05 1.35 -6.14
C LEU A 30 -10.41 -0.05 -6.60
N LEU A 31 -9.67 -0.55 -7.58
CA LEU A 31 -9.84 -1.87 -8.15
C LEU A 31 -8.68 -2.77 -7.72
N PHE A 32 -8.99 -3.92 -7.20
CA PHE A 32 -8.01 -4.92 -6.79
C PHE A 32 -8.12 -6.17 -7.64
N ALA A 33 -6.99 -6.67 -8.13
CA ALA A 33 -6.97 -8.02 -8.67
C ALA A 33 -7.22 -9.02 -7.53
N PRO A 34 -8.06 -10.07 -7.75
CA PRO A 34 -8.30 -11.10 -6.77
C PRO A 34 -6.98 -11.73 -6.30
N ALA A 35 -6.78 -11.80 -4.99
CA ALA A 35 -5.63 -12.50 -4.43
C ALA A 35 -6.10 -13.41 -3.29
N ARG A 36 -5.54 -14.61 -3.24
CA ARG A 36 -5.78 -15.53 -2.13
C ARG A 36 -4.89 -15.13 -0.95
N ARG A 37 -5.51 -14.59 0.10
CA ARG A 37 -4.83 -14.22 1.34
C ARG A 37 -5.50 -14.87 2.52
N THR A 38 -4.70 -15.36 3.45
CA THR A 38 -5.23 -15.79 4.73
C THR A 38 -5.42 -14.59 5.66
N ARG A 39 -6.31 -14.73 6.63
CA ARG A 39 -6.54 -13.71 7.65
C ARG A 39 -5.28 -13.40 8.49
N ASN A 40 -4.48 -14.41 8.74
CA ASN A 40 -3.21 -14.24 9.48
C ASN A 40 -2.16 -13.47 8.67
N MET A 41 -2.06 -13.72 7.36
CA MET A 41 -1.17 -12.93 6.49
C MET A 41 -1.58 -11.46 6.49
N THR A 42 -2.87 -11.18 6.37
CA THR A 42 -3.42 -9.82 6.41
C THR A 42 -3.09 -9.13 7.73
N ARG A 43 -3.28 -9.78 8.88
CA ARG A 43 -2.94 -9.24 10.20
C ARG A 43 -1.46 -8.92 10.34
N ASN A 44 -0.59 -9.82 9.90
CA ASN A 44 0.86 -9.62 9.96
C ASN A 44 1.31 -8.43 9.10
N ILE A 45 0.73 -8.27 7.91
CA ILE A 45 0.99 -7.12 7.05
C ILE A 45 0.57 -5.83 7.75
N VAL A 46 -0.62 -5.78 8.34
CA VAL A 46 -1.12 -4.60 9.05
C VAL A 46 -0.25 -4.29 10.27
N LYS A 47 0.06 -5.28 11.10
CA LYS A 47 0.93 -5.09 12.27
C LYS A 47 2.26 -4.46 11.86
N ASN A 48 2.91 -5.02 10.86
CA ASN A 48 4.16 -4.51 10.33
C ASN A 48 4.04 -3.09 9.77
N ALA A 49 2.93 -2.78 9.09
CA ALA A 49 2.68 -1.44 8.56
C ALA A 49 2.45 -0.42 9.67
N VAL A 50 1.67 -0.76 10.68
CA VAL A 50 1.42 0.11 11.85
C VAL A 50 2.71 0.39 12.61
N GLU A 51 3.53 -0.62 12.87
CA GLU A 51 4.85 -0.45 13.49
C GLU A 51 5.76 0.48 12.66
N ALA A 52 5.77 0.32 11.33
CA ALA A 52 6.53 1.20 10.45
C ALA A 52 6.03 2.66 10.50
N ILE A 53 4.72 2.86 10.57
CA ILE A 53 4.11 4.19 10.69
C ILE A 53 4.49 4.84 12.03
N GLU A 54 4.42 4.11 13.13
CA GLU A 54 4.84 4.62 14.45
C GLU A 54 6.30 5.04 14.48
N LEU A 55 7.14 4.36 13.72
CA LEU A 55 8.57 4.65 13.60
C LEU A 55 8.90 5.73 12.57
N GLY A 56 7.88 6.31 11.93
CA GLY A 56 8.04 7.34 10.92
C GLY A 56 8.68 6.84 9.61
N ILE A 57 8.62 5.53 9.35
CA ILE A 57 9.11 4.96 8.10
C ILE A 57 8.11 5.30 6.99
N PRO A 58 8.55 5.94 5.89
CA PRO A 58 7.66 6.29 4.80
C PRO A 58 7.09 5.05 4.12
N MET A 59 5.84 5.14 3.70
CA MET A 59 5.19 4.07 2.95
C MET A 59 5.86 3.92 1.57
N PRO A 60 6.11 2.68 1.12
CA PRO A 60 6.65 2.46 -0.23
C PRO A 60 5.64 2.90 -1.29
N PRO A 61 6.11 3.30 -2.49
CA PRO A 61 5.24 3.64 -3.59
C PRO A 61 4.27 2.51 -3.95
N VAL A 62 3.04 2.87 -4.25
CA VAL A 62 2.00 1.97 -4.74
C VAL A 62 1.80 2.24 -6.23
N TYR A 63 1.96 1.22 -7.06
CA TYR A 63 1.80 1.36 -8.50
C TYR A 63 0.35 1.09 -8.89
N VAL A 64 -0.23 2.02 -9.62
CA VAL A 64 -1.62 1.96 -10.07
C VAL A 64 -1.72 2.30 -11.55
N SER A 65 -2.71 1.71 -12.22
CA SER A 65 -3.13 2.11 -13.56
C SER A 65 -4.40 2.95 -13.46
N GLU A 66 -4.37 4.17 -13.98
CA GLU A 66 -5.55 5.01 -14.07
C GLU A 66 -6.42 4.53 -15.24
N GLN A 67 -7.68 4.22 -14.94
CA GLN A 67 -8.66 3.78 -15.92
C GLN A 67 -9.32 4.98 -16.59
N GLN A 68 -9.97 4.78 -17.74
CA GLN A 68 -10.62 5.87 -18.49
C GLN A 68 -11.71 6.62 -17.69
N ASN A 69 -12.37 5.93 -16.76
CA ASN A 69 -13.38 6.50 -15.87
C ASN A 69 -12.79 7.19 -14.63
N GLY A 70 -11.47 7.23 -14.49
CA GLY A 70 -10.77 7.81 -13.34
C GLY A 70 -10.59 6.88 -12.15
N ASP A 71 -10.96 5.60 -12.26
CA ASP A 71 -10.69 4.60 -11.25
C ASP A 71 -9.22 4.16 -11.30
N TYR A 72 -8.71 3.66 -10.18
CA TYR A 72 -7.35 3.17 -10.05
C TYR A 72 -7.31 1.64 -9.89
N LEU A 73 -6.64 0.95 -10.79
CA LEU A 73 -6.33 -0.47 -10.66
C LEU A 73 -4.97 -0.61 -9.95
N LEU A 74 -4.97 -1.22 -8.77
CA LEU A 74 -3.74 -1.48 -8.02
C LEU A 74 -2.96 -2.63 -8.66
N LEU A 75 -1.69 -2.35 -8.98
CA LEU A 75 -0.80 -3.28 -9.67
C LEU A 75 0.24 -3.87 -8.71
N GLU A 76 0.94 -3.02 -7.96
CA GLU A 76 1.95 -3.40 -6.97
C GLU A 76 1.62 -2.82 -5.59
N SER A 77 2.17 -3.45 -4.54
CA SER A 77 1.90 -3.11 -3.13
C SER A 77 0.40 -3.21 -2.75
N LYS A 78 -0.38 -3.86 -3.60
CA LYS A 78 -1.82 -4.07 -3.39
C LYS A 78 -2.13 -4.82 -2.09
N ASP A 79 -1.22 -5.71 -1.65
CA ASP A 79 -1.40 -6.49 -0.43
C ASP A 79 -1.36 -5.63 0.82
N VAL A 80 -0.48 -4.64 0.85
CA VAL A 80 -0.38 -3.69 1.95
C VAL A 80 -1.62 -2.80 2.00
N ILE A 81 -2.02 -2.24 0.87
CA ILE A 81 -3.21 -1.38 0.78
C ILE A 81 -4.47 -2.16 1.13
N TYR A 82 -4.68 -3.33 0.54
CA TYR A 82 -5.82 -4.18 0.87
C TYR A 82 -5.88 -4.50 2.37
N SER A 83 -4.75 -4.90 2.95
CA SER A 83 -4.68 -5.28 4.36
C SER A 83 -4.97 -4.10 5.29
N LEU A 84 -4.42 -2.91 4.98
CA LEU A 84 -4.70 -1.69 5.72
C LEU A 84 -6.19 -1.31 5.63
N LEU A 85 -6.80 -1.39 4.45
CA LEU A 85 -8.23 -1.13 4.29
C LEU A 85 -9.09 -2.09 5.15
N GLN A 86 -8.77 -3.39 5.16
CA GLN A 86 -9.46 -4.35 6.01
C GLN A 86 -9.38 -3.99 7.50
N TYR A 87 -8.26 -3.42 7.93
CA TYR A 87 -8.07 -2.96 9.29
C TYR A 87 -8.85 -1.67 9.58
N LEU A 88 -8.74 -0.66 8.69
CA LEU A 88 -9.45 0.62 8.83
C LEU A 88 -10.97 0.45 8.82
N GLU A 89 -11.47 -0.52 8.08
CA GLU A 89 -12.91 -0.91 8.04
C GLU A 89 -13.34 -1.80 9.22
N ASN A 90 -12.46 -2.05 10.18
CA ASN A 90 -12.71 -2.93 11.35
C ASN A 90 -13.03 -4.40 11.02
N ASN A 91 -12.64 -4.88 9.84
CA ASN A 91 -12.84 -6.27 9.45
C ASN A 91 -11.84 -7.23 10.11
N ILE A 92 -10.70 -6.71 10.56
CA ILE A 92 -9.66 -7.45 11.28
C ILE A 92 -9.11 -6.63 12.44
N GLY A 93 -8.61 -7.31 13.47
CA GLY A 93 -7.82 -6.71 14.55
C GLY A 93 -6.36 -7.19 14.48
N ILE A 94 -5.45 -6.42 15.05
CA ILE A 94 -4.03 -6.73 15.18
C ILE A 94 -3.65 -6.94 16.65
N GLU A 95 -2.60 -7.70 16.88
CA GLU A 95 -2.04 -7.86 18.22
C GLU A 95 -1.15 -6.69 18.57
N ILE A 96 -1.45 -6.07 19.70
CA ILE A 96 -0.71 -4.95 20.27
C ILE A 96 -0.14 -5.40 21.61
N ASP A 97 1.13 -5.10 21.82
CA ASP A 97 1.79 -5.31 23.10
C ASP A 97 1.28 -4.27 24.09
N SER A 98 0.59 -4.70 25.11
CA SER A 98 0.16 -3.85 26.21
C SER A 98 0.82 -4.28 27.52
N ASN A 99 0.79 -3.41 28.52
CA ASN A 99 1.32 -3.73 29.85
C ASN A 99 0.66 -4.94 30.51
N ASP A 100 -0.56 -5.32 30.05
CA ASP A 100 -1.35 -6.45 30.54
C ASP A 100 -1.20 -7.70 29.64
N GLY A 101 -0.28 -7.71 28.68
CA GLY A 101 -0.07 -8.78 27.71
C GLY A 101 -0.55 -8.42 26.31
N ASN A 102 -0.36 -9.37 25.38
CA ASN A 102 -0.77 -9.18 23.98
C ASN A 102 -2.28 -9.21 23.86
N ARG A 103 -2.86 -8.12 23.38
CA ARG A 103 -4.28 -7.98 23.11
C ARG A 103 -4.54 -7.75 21.65
N ARG A 104 -5.56 -8.41 21.11
CA ARG A 104 -6.01 -8.15 19.73
C ARG A 104 -7.00 -7.00 19.73
N MET A 105 -6.71 -5.96 18.95
CA MET A 105 -7.52 -4.75 18.87
C MET A 105 -7.86 -4.40 17.43
N SER A 106 -9.09 -4.02 17.18
CA SER A 106 -9.56 -3.40 15.95
C SER A 106 -9.09 -1.94 15.87
N PHE A 107 -9.21 -1.33 14.70
CA PHE A 107 -8.91 0.09 14.53
C PHE A 107 -9.76 0.97 15.45
N TYR A 108 -11.05 0.66 15.57
CA TYR A 108 -11.97 1.39 16.45
C TYR A 108 -11.57 1.29 17.93
N GLU A 109 -11.15 0.10 18.39
CA GLU A 109 -10.69 -0.06 19.78
C GLU A 109 -9.42 0.75 20.06
N ILE A 110 -8.48 0.77 19.10
CA ILE A 110 -7.28 1.60 19.22
C ILE A 110 -7.61 3.08 19.20
N ASP A 111 -8.55 3.52 18.37
CA ASP A 111 -8.98 4.91 18.31
C ASP A 111 -9.52 5.40 19.66
N ASN A 112 -10.23 4.55 20.38
CA ASN A 112 -10.73 4.86 21.71
C ASN A 112 -9.62 4.93 22.78
N GLU A 113 -8.56 4.12 22.64
CA GLU A 113 -7.48 4.03 23.63
C GLU A 113 -6.30 4.96 23.29
N ASP A 114 -5.93 5.10 22.04
CA ASP A 114 -4.85 5.96 21.55
C ASP A 114 -5.24 6.66 20.22
N PRO A 115 -6.05 7.72 20.29
CA PRO A 115 -6.45 8.48 19.11
C PRO A 115 -5.28 9.18 18.40
N ARG A 116 -4.13 9.30 19.05
CA ARG A 116 -2.92 9.82 18.42
C ARG A 116 -2.39 8.83 17.39
N LEU A 117 -2.35 7.55 17.72
CA LEU A 117 -1.87 6.51 16.81
C LEU A 117 -2.79 6.37 15.59
N THR A 118 -4.09 6.31 15.79
CA THR A 118 -5.04 6.25 14.67
C THR A 118 -4.98 7.48 13.78
N GLY A 119 -4.79 8.66 14.37
CA GLY A 119 -4.54 9.90 13.63
C GLY A 119 -3.25 9.85 12.81
N MET A 120 -2.18 9.23 13.32
CA MET A 120 -0.95 9.01 12.54
C MET A 120 -1.19 8.06 11.37
N ILE A 121 -1.90 6.96 11.60
CA ILE A 121 -2.24 5.98 10.56
C ILE A 121 -3.04 6.66 9.45
N MET A 122 -4.10 7.38 9.79
CA MET A 122 -4.99 8.02 8.81
C MET A 122 -4.29 9.11 7.98
N ARG A 123 -3.31 9.82 8.56
CA ARG A 123 -2.53 10.86 7.88
C ARG A 123 -1.29 10.33 7.16
N THR A 124 -1.01 9.04 7.23
CA THR A 124 0.12 8.45 6.51
C THR A 124 -0.01 8.69 5.02
N ILE A 125 1.05 9.21 4.42
CA ILE A 125 1.11 9.48 2.99
C ILE A 125 1.32 8.19 2.22
N VAL A 126 0.45 7.96 1.25
CA VAL A 126 0.53 6.87 0.28
C VAL A 126 0.94 7.47 -1.06
N PRO A 127 2.20 7.29 -1.48
CA PRO A 127 2.64 7.76 -2.79
C PRO A 127 2.11 6.81 -3.87
N LEU A 128 1.20 7.29 -4.71
CA LEU A 128 0.72 6.56 -5.87
C LEU A 128 1.58 6.91 -7.09
N GLN A 129 2.24 5.91 -7.65
CA GLN A 129 2.87 6.00 -8.96
C GLN A 129 1.83 5.62 -10.01
N ILE A 130 1.32 6.61 -10.70
CA ILE A 130 0.22 6.45 -11.66
C ILE A 130 0.81 6.20 -13.04
N ILE A 131 0.43 5.06 -13.61
CA ILE A 131 0.81 4.66 -14.96
C ILE A 131 -0.36 4.97 -15.87
N GLU A 132 -0.20 5.94 -16.74
CA GLU A 132 -1.19 6.33 -17.72
C GLU A 132 -0.82 5.80 -19.10
N TYR A 133 -1.77 5.11 -19.73
CA TYR A 133 -1.61 4.63 -21.10
C TYR A 133 -2.48 5.44 -22.04
N ARG A 134 -1.90 5.87 -23.12
CA ARG A 134 -2.65 6.55 -24.18
C ARG A 134 -3.46 5.60 -25.08
N SER A 135 -3.16 4.29 -25.05
CA SER A 135 -3.88 3.29 -25.83
C SER A 135 -4.59 2.27 -24.94
N PRO A 136 -5.94 2.20 -24.96
CA PRO A 136 -6.72 1.28 -24.12
C PRO A 136 -6.47 -0.20 -24.39
N LYS A 137 -6.11 -0.53 -25.63
CA LYS A 137 -6.03 -1.93 -26.10
C LYS A 137 -4.94 -2.76 -25.43
N TYR A 138 -3.89 -2.12 -24.92
CA TYR A 138 -2.73 -2.80 -24.33
C TYR A 138 -2.53 -2.49 -22.86
N MET A 139 -3.40 -1.70 -22.24
CA MET A 139 -3.24 -1.20 -20.88
C MET A 139 -2.92 -2.28 -19.85
N HIS A 140 -3.70 -3.33 -19.77
CA HIS A 140 -3.52 -4.35 -18.75
C HIS A 140 -2.29 -5.24 -18.99
N MET A 141 -2.04 -5.58 -20.26
CA MET A 141 -0.94 -6.47 -20.60
C MET A 141 0.43 -5.79 -20.49
N MET A 142 0.50 -4.52 -20.92
CA MET A 142 1.75 -3.75 -20.88
C MET A 142 2.06 -3.23 -19.48
N ALA A 143 1.04 -2.88 -18.68
CA ALA A 143 1.25 -2.49 -17.29
C ALA A 143 1.93 -3.59 -16.48
N GLY A 144 1.42 -4.82 -16.56
CA GLY A 144 2.04 -5.96 -15.91
C GLY A 144 3.49 -6.17 -16.34
N LYS A 145 3.75 -6.15 -17.65
CA LYS A 145 5.11 -6.29 -18.21
C LYS A 145 6.04 -5.13 -17.85
N PHE A 146 5.51 -3.90 -17.84
CA PHE A 146 6.28 -2.73 -17.48
C PHE A 146 6.70 -2.80 -16.01
N ILE A 147 5.79 -3.13 -15.11
CA ILE A 147 6.08 -3.27 -13.68
C ILE A 147 7.02 -4.44 -13.43
N GLU A 148 6.82 -5.56 -14.11
CA GLU A 148 7.71 -6.71 -14.05
C GLU A 148 9.14 -6.32 -14.44
N ASN A 149 9.30 -5.61 -15.56
CA ASN A 149 10.60 -5.09 -16.00
C ASN A 149 11.15 -4.03 -15.05
N TRP A 150 10.30 -3.17 -14.49
CA TRP A 150 10.70 -2.10 -13.58
C TRP A 150 11.11 -2.65 -12.21
N THR A 151 10.41 -3.67 -11.72
CA THR A 151 10.80 -4.37 -10.49
C THR A 151 12.14 -5.08 -10.61
N GLU A 152 12.61 -5.36 -11.82
CA GLU A 152 13.95 -5.85 -12.10
C GLU A 152 15.03 -4.76 -12.09
N THR A 153 14.67 -3.47 -12.07
CA THR A 153 15.65 -2.39 -12.03
C THR A 153 16.45 -2.41 -10.74
N LYS A 154 17.73 -2.03 -10.85
CA LYS A 154 18.64 -1.94 -9.69
C LYS A 154 18.10 -0.99 -8.61
N GLU A 155 17.49 0.11 -9.01
CA GLU A 155 16.94 1.11 -8.09
C GLU A 155 15.78 0.54 -7.26
N TYR A 156 14.86 -0.16 -7.88
CA TYR A 156 13.73 -0.80 -7.16
C TYR A 156 14.24 -1.85 -6.18
N LYS A 157 15.18 -2.70 -6.61
CA LYS A 157 15.79 -3.71 -5.75
C LYS A 157 16.50 -3.07 -4.55
N ILE A 158 17.24 -1.99 -4.75
CA ILE A 158 17.91 -1.24 -3.69
C ILE A 158 16.89 -0.64 -2.71
N ARG A 159 15.85 0.04 -3.20
CA ARG A 159 14.80 0.62 -2.35
C ARG A 159 14.10 -0.44 -1.50
N LYS A 160 13.81 -1.61 -2.10
CA LYS A 160 13.21 -2.74 -1.39
C LYS A 160 14.12 -3.31 -0.30
N ILE A 161 15.42 -3.40 -0.56
CA ILE A 161 16.43 -3.84 0.43
C ILE A 161 16.51 -2.83 1.57
N ILE A 162 16.68 -1.55 1.27
CA ILE A 162 16.76 -0.46 2.28
C ILE A 162 15.53 -0.48 3.18
N TYR A 163 14.34 -0.59 2.59
CA TYR A 163 13.09 -0.66 3.37
C TYR A 163 13.06 -1.87 4.29
N LYS A 164 13.50 -3.05 3.82
CA LYS A 164 13.56 -4.27 4.61
C LYS A 164 14.60 -4.18 5.73
N GLU A 165 15.79 -3.65 5.44
CA GLU A 165 16.87 -3.48 6.41
C GLU A 165 16.50 -2.46 7.48
N SER A 166 15.94 -1.32 7.10
CA SER A 166 15.43 -0.31 8.05
C SER A 166 14.43 -0.89 9.04
N ARG A 167 13.56 -1.79 8.57
CA ARG A 167 12.60 -2.47 9.45
C ARG A 167 13.27 -3.44 10.42
N ILE A 168 14.31 -4.15 10.00
CA ILE A 168 15.06 -5.09 10.84
C ILE A 168 15.81 -4.32 11.93
N GLU A 169 16.53 -3.26 11.58
CA GLU A 169 17.25 -2.41 12.55
C GLU A 169 16.32 -1.78 13.58
N LEU A 170 15.13 -1.37 13.18
CA LEU A 170 14.15 -0.78 14.08
C LEU A 170 13.53 -1.83 15.00
N ALA A 171 13.25 -3.03 14.51
CA ALA A 171 12.77 -4.14 15.33
C ALA A 171 13.81 -4.57 16.39
N GLU A 172 15.11 -4.44 16.09
CA GLU A 172 16.20 -4.72 17.03
C GLU A 172 16.39 -3.63 18.08
N ARG A 173 16.08 -2.37 17.75
CA ARG A 173 16.17 -1.23 18.70
C ARG A 173 15.04 -1.18 19.72
N ILE A 174 13.92 -1.85 19.43
CA ILE A 174 12.72 -1.89 20.28
C ILE A 174 12.76 -3.08 21.27
N ARG A 175 13.69 -4.01 21.08
CA ARG A 175 13.97 -5.10 22.02
C ARG A 175 14.94 -4.66 23.11
#